data_bc3bfc1b42acc3707b6d969bed8b39f2
#
_entry.id   bc3bfc1b42acc3707b6d969bed8b39f2
#
_cell.length_a   1.000
_cell.length_b   1.000
_cell.length_c   1.000
_cell.angle_alpha   90.00
_cell.angle_beta   90.00
_cell.angle_gamma   90.00
#
_symmetry.space_group_name_H-M   'P 1'
#
loop_
_entity.id
_entity.type
_entity.pdbx_description
1 polymer ?
#
loop_
_entity_poly.entity_id
_entity_poly.type
_entity_poly.pdbx_seq_one_letter_code
_entity_poly.pdbx_strand_id
1 'polypeptide(L)'
;MRLHQLICRQVWIALVLATPSVAFAFAAYVVPARIELVGTPGQISRQVLDIGNDGATGEEFSIKTADWLLTRTGGVEFETNQLANNSCRPWVQLERLSVKLPPRGKRRFRFEVHVPTDATPQECRFALLIESASEVAPTVTAGGLRFPIAGRIGVIVYLRIGDVAPQLKIDGIRLDRVNGLLTPVIDVHNTGSAHGRLDGVLEGTSLGGKRMEFSLSNFPILPGEKRTIVASVNDTEDGKKPDWQPPLKLKGDIEWRGGKWPVDVELVPPK
;
A
#
# COMPACT_ATOMS: atom_id res chain seq x y z
N MET A 1 -12.98 79.54 -30.28
CA MET A 1 -11.57 79.20 -30.36
C MET A 1 -11.10 78.62 -29.03
N ARG A 2 -11.06 77.33 -28.88
CA ARG A 2 -10.24 76.57 -27.91
C ARG A 2 -10.24 75.10 -28.31
N LEU A 3 -9.09 74.65 -28.70
CA LEU A 3 -8.72 73.34 -29.18
C LEU A 3 -8.67 72.38 -27.97
N HIS A 4 -9.48 71.29 -27.95
CA HIS A 4 -9.37 70.23 -26.97
C HIS A 4 -8.64 69.06 -27.62
N GLN A 5 -7.37 68.86 -27.20
CA GLN A 5 -6.59 67.68 -27.48
C GLN A 5 -7.14 66.48 -26.70
N LEU A 6 -7.63 65.49 -27.41
CA LEU A 6 -7.94 64.16 -26.89
C LEU A 6 -6.65 63.32 -26.87
N ILE A 7 -6.11 63.10 -25.68
CA ILE A 7 -5.02 62.17 -25.45
C ILE A 7 -5.62 60.73 -25.40
N CYS A 8 -5.36 60.00 -26.48
CA CYS A 8 -5.71 58.57 -26.55
C CYS A 8 -4.69 57.77 -25.77
N ARG A 9 -5.04 57.37 -24.58
CA ARG A 9 -4.20 56.53 -23.68
C ARG A 9 -4.38 55.07 -24.10
N GLN A 10 -3.47 54.53 -24.89
CA GLN A 10 -3.43 53.09 -25.20
C GLN A 10 -3.00 52.30 -23.96
N VAL A 11 -3.95 51.58 -23.39
CA VAL A 11 -3.71 50.59 -22.33
C VAL A 11 -3.29 49.28 -23.01
N TRP A 12 -1.98 48.97 -22.99
CA TRP A 12 -1.48 47.64 -23.36
C TRP A 12 -1.83 46.65 -22.26
N ILE A 13 -2.84 45.81 -22.50
CA ILE A 13 -3.13 44.65 -21.66
C ILE A 13 -2.12 43.57 -22.06
N ALA A 14 -1.08 43.39 -21.25
CA ALA A 14 -0.16 42.27 -21.35
C ALA A 14 -0.92 41.00 -20.93
N LEU A 15 -1.40 40.22 -21.90
CA LEU A 15 -1.97 38.89 -21.67
C LEU A 15 -0.81 37.95 -21.31
N VAL A 16 -0.60 37.73 -20.01
CA VAL A 16 0.34 36.74 -19.52
C VAL A 16 -0.25 35.35 -19.84
N LEU A 17 0.22 34.73 -20.91
CA LEU A 17 -0.04 33.33 -21.24
C LEU A 17 0.60 32.46 -20.15
N ALA A 18 -0.19 32.08 -19.18
CA ALA A 18 0.19 31.03 -18.22
C ALA A 18 0.26 29.70 -19.00
N THR A 19 1.45 29.32 -19.43
CA THR A 19 1.68 27.99 -19.98
C THR A 19 1.46 26.97 -18.87
N PRO A 20 0.53 26.00 -19.01
CA PRO A 20 0.38 24.95 -18.02
C PRO A 20 1.67 24.14 -17.97
N SER A 21 2.32 24.12 -16.82
CA SER A 21 3.43 23.22 -16.56
C SER A 21 2.88 21.78 -16.60
N VAL A 22 3.23 21.02 -17.63
CA VAL A 22 2.89 19.60 -17.68
C VAL A 22 3.75 18.89 -16.64
N ALA A 23 3.15 18.58 -15.49
CA ALA A 23 3.77 17.73 -14.50
C ALA A 23 3.82 16.30 -15.05
N PHE A 24 5.01 15.78 -15.33
CA PHE A 24 5.23 14.38 -15.62
C PHE A 24 5.11 13.59 -14.31
N ALA A 25 3.96 13.02 -14.03
CA ALA A 25 3.78 12.11 -12.92
C ALA A 25 4.08 10.67 -13.38
N PHE A 26 4.69 9.88 -12.50
CA PHE A 26 4.79 8.43 -12.68
C PHE A 26 3.37 7.85 -12.80
N ALA A 27 3.05 7.33 -13.96
CA ALA A 27 1.68 6.94 -14.31
C ALA A 27 1.61 5.44 -14.66
N ALA A 28 2.34 4.59 -13.92
CA ALA A 28 2.25 3.14 -14.06
C ALA A 28 1.29 2.53 -13.04
N TYR A 29 0.72 1.39 -13.40
CA TYR A 29 -0.02 0.53 -12.48
C TYR A 29 0.35 -0.93 -12.69
N VAL A 30 0.16 -1.75 -11.66
CA VAL A 30 0.34 -3.20 -11.71
C VAL A 30 -0.81 -3.89 -11.00
N VAL A 31 -1.36 -4.92 -11.64
CA VAL A 31 -2.48 -5.71 -11.09
C VAL A 31 -2.20 -7.21 -11.25
N PRO A 32 -2.30 -7.98 -10.15
CA PRO A 32 -2.57 -7.57 -8.78
C PRO A 32 -1.34 -6.98 -8.08
N ALA A 33 -1.54 -6.13 -7.08
CA ALA A 33 -0.45 -5.57 -6.26
C ALA A 33 0.05 -6.57 -5.18
N ARG A 34 -0.69 -7.64 -4.95
CA ARG A 34 -0.37 -8.71 -3.99
C ARG A 34 -0.78 -10.06 -4.55
N ILE A 35 0.08 -11.06 -4.35
CA ILE A 35 -0.14 -12.45 -4.77
C ILE A 35 0.13 -13.35 -3.56
N GLU A 36 -0.82 -14.22 -3.26
CA GLU A 36 -0.69 -15.24 -2.21
C GLU A 36 -0.75 -16.63 -2.86
N LEU A 37 0.35 -17.37 -2.77
CA LEU A 37 0.53 -18.68 -3.38
C LEU A 37 0.52 -19.78 -2.33
N VAL A 38 0.06 -20.95 -2.76
CA VAL A 38 0.29 -22.20 -2.06
C VAL A 38 1.07 -23.11 -3.01
N GLY A 39 2.17 -23.65 -2.53
CA GLY A 39 3.03 -24.53 -3.30
C GLY A 39 3.36 -25.83 -2.58
N THR A 40 3.79 -26.82 -3.34
CA THR A 40 4.33 -28.08 -2.83
C THR A 40 5.77 -28.25 -3.32
N PRO A 41 6.61 -28.98 -2.58
CA PRO A 41 7.99 -29.28 -3.02
C PRO A 41 8.03 -29.85 -4.44
N GLY A 42 8.92 -29.34 -5.29
CA GLY A 42 9.06 -29.70 -6.67
C GLY A 42 8.06 -29.06 -7.65
N GLN A 43 7.09 -28.30 -7.17
CA GLN A 43 6.07 -27.66 -7.99
C GLN A 43 6.61 -26.39 -8.67
N ILE A 44 6.19 -26.17 -9.92
CA ILE A 44 6.36 -24.89 -10.61
C ILE A 44 5.02 -24.16 -10.62
N SER A 45 5.01 -22.97 -10.01
CA SER A 45 3.83 -22.10 -9.98
C SER A 45 4.01 -20.97 -10.99
N ARG A 46 3.10 -20.91 -11.99
CA ARG A 46 3.11 -19.89 -13.06
C ARG A 46 2.15 -18.78 -12.71
N GLN A 47 2.65 -17.55 -12.77
CA GLN A 47 1.89 -16.37 -12.39
C GLN A 47 1.88 -15.33 -13.50
N VAL A 48 0.84 -14.52 -13.51
CA VAL A 48 0.65 -13.45 -14.48
C VAL A 48 0.25 -12.18 -13.74
N LEU A 49 0.82 -11.06 -14.13
CA LEU A 49 0.37 -9.75 -13.72
C LEU A 49 0.25 -8.82 -14.93
N ASP A 50 -0.61 -7.83 -14.84
CA ASP A 50 -0.76 -6.80 -15.85
C ASP A 50 0.06 -5.57 -15.42
N ILE A 51 0.95 -5.13 -16.31
CA ILE A 51 1.69 -3.87 -16.15
C ILE A 51 1.11 -2.87 -17.13
N GLY A 52 0.67 -1.71 -16.66
CA GLY A 52 0.11 -0.66 -17.47
C GLY A 52 0.85 0.66 -17.34
N ASN A 53 0.84 1.42 -18.42
CA ASN A 53 1.32 2.79 -18.51
C ASN A 53 0.14 3.71 -18.80
N ASP A 54 -0.32 4.47 -17.80
CA ASP A 54 -1.39 5.47 -17.95
C ASP A 54 -0.88 6.83 -18.40
N GLY A 55 0.44 6.95 -18.62
CA GLY A 55 1.08 8.15 -19.11
C GLY A 55 0.77 8.50 -20.57
N ALA A 56 1.04 9.74 -20.94
CA ALA A 56 0.89 10.24 -22.31
C ALA A 56 2.09 9.90 -23.23
N THR A 57 3.18 9.37 -22.66
CA THR A 57 4.41 8.99 -23.35
C THR A 57 4.67 7.50 -23.19
N GLY A 58 5.43 6.91 -24.15
CA GLY A 58 5.91 5.55 -24.00
C GLY A 58 6.94 5.45 -22.88
N GLU A 59 6.95 4.32 -22.16
CA GLU A 59 7.80 4.10 -21.00
C GLU A 59 8.44 2.71 -21.05
N GLU A 60 9.68 2.60 -20.56
CA GLU A 60 10.34 1.34 -20.32
C GLU A 60 10.43 1.08 -18.81
N PHE A 61 9.99 -0.09 -18.39
CA PHE A 61 10.04 -0.54 -17.01
C PHE A 61 11.07 -1.64 -16.86
N SER A 62 12.00 -1.50 -15.93
CA SER A 62 12.84 -2.61 -15.47
C SER A 62 12.10 -3.45 -14.44
N ILE A 63 12.34 -4.77 -14.45
CA ILE A 63 11.67 -5.71 -13.55
C ILE A 63 12.74 -6.55 -12.86
N LYS A 64 12.72 -6.56 -11.54
CA LYS A 64 13.64 -7.34 -10.71
C LYS A 64 12.94 -7.87 -9.46
N THR A 65 13.56 -8.87 -8.84
CA THR A 65 13.11 -9.38 -7.55
C THR A 65 13.76 -8.62 -6.41
N ALA A 66 13.06 -8.48 -5.28
CA ALA A 66 13.58 -7.93 -4.03
C ALA A 66 13.02 -8.70 -2.85
N ASP A 67 13.73 -8.66 -1.73
CA ASP A 67 13.12 -8.91 -0.43
C ASP A 67 12.47 -7.63 0.08
N TRP A 68 11.63 -7.74 1.09
CA TRP A 68 10.94 -6.59 1.65
C TRP A 68 10.73 -6.75 3.15
N LEU A 69 10.73 -5.63 3.82
CA LEU A 69 10.55 -5.51 5.25
C LEU A 69 9.42 -4.51 5.51
N LEU A 70 8.64 -4.76 6.56
CA LEU A 70 7.67 -3.80 7.06
C LEU A 70 8.35 -2.89 8.07
N THR A 71 8.23 -1.58 7.87
CA THR A 71 8.65 -0.61 8.87
C THR A 71 7.65 -0.55 10.03
N ARG A 72 8.06 0.01 11.16
CA ARG A 72 7.17 0.22 12.31
C ARG A 72 6.02 1.19 11.99
N THR A 73 6.25 2.12 11.07
CA THR A 73 5.26 3.13 10.62
C THR A 73 4.33 2.62 9.53
N GLY A 74 4.45 1.33 9.13
CA GLY A 74 3.60 0.73 8.10
C GLY A 74 4.09 0.90 6.66
N GLY A 75 5.29 1.43 6.45
CA GLY A 75 5.94 1.46 5.14
C GLY A 75 6.53 0.10 4.75
N VAL A 76 6.91 -0.02 3.48
CA VAL A 76 7.65 -1.17 2.93
C VAL A 76 9.00 -0.71 2.45
N GLU A 77 10.05 -1.35 2.92
CA GLU A 77 11.41 -1.18 2.44
C GLU A 77 11.81 -2.39 1.59
N PHE A 78 12.48 -2.16 0.47
CA PHE A 78 12.91 -3.21 -0.44
C PHE A 78 14.42 -3.39 -0.41
N GLU A 79 14.86 -4.64 -0.28
CA GLU A 79 16.26 -5.04 -0.31
C GLU A 79 16.54 -5.90 -1.56
N THR A 80 17.50 -5.46 -2.36
CA THR A 80 17.85 -6.15 -3.61
C THR A 80 19.21 -6.86 -3.56
N ASN A 81 20.10 -6.45 -2.66
CA ASN A 81 21.50 -6.92 -2.61
C ASN A 81 21.67 -8.15 -1.73
N GLN A 82 20.88 -8.25 -0.66
CA GLN A 82 20.97 -9.35 0.29
C GLN A 82 19.69 -10.18 0.27
N LEU A 83 19.80 -11.46 0.61
CA LEU A 83 18.65 -12.33 0.78
C LEU A 83 18.21 -12.33 2.25
N ALA A 84 16.92 -12.14 2.47
CA ALA A 84 16.34 -12.35 3.79
C ALA A 84 16.29 -13.85 4.12
N ASN A 85 16.29 -14.21 5.40
CA ASN A 85 16.26 -15.61 5.84
C ASN A 85 15.04 -16.39 5.33
N ASN A 86 13.93 -15.69 5.06
CA ASN A 86 12.68 -16.26 4.53
C ASN A 86 12.42 -15.81 3.08
N SER A 87 13.47 -15.61 2.29
CA SER A 87 13.40 -15.23 0.88
C SER A 87 13.11 -16.43 -0.01
N CYS A 88 12.15 -16.29 -0.93
CA CYS A 88 11.99 -17.21 -2.05
C CYS A 88 12.53 -16.62 -3.37
N ARG A 89 13.24 -15.50 -3.36
CA ARG A 89 13.81 -14.89 -4.57
C ARG A 89 14.62 -15.85 -5.44
N PRO A 90 15.46 -16.75 -4.87
CA PRO A 90 16.23 -17.71 -5.68
C PRO A 90 15.35 -18.68 -6.50
N TRP A 91 14.10 -18.82 -6.16
CA TRP A 91 13.14 -19.72 -6.84
C TRP A 91 12.39 -19.04 -7.97
N VAL A 92 12.60 -17.73 -8.16
CA VAL A 92 11.81 -16.92 -9.11
C VAL A 92 12.52 -16.82 -10.45
N GLN A 93 11.81 -17.17 -11.52
CA GLN A 93 12.21 -16.95 -12.89
C GLN A 93 11.30 -15.93 -13.55
N LEU A 94 11.89 -14.83 -14.03
CA LEU A 94 11.19 -13.78 -14.76
C LEU A 94 11.25 -14.07 -16.27
N GLU A 95 10.14 -13.89 -17.00
CA GLU A 95 10.14 -14.07 -18.45
C GLU A 95 11.06 -13.07 -19.16
N ARG A 96 11.27 -11.90 -18.57
CA ARG A 96 12.17 -10.82 -19.05
C ARG A 96 12.50 -9.84 -17.92
N LEU A 97 13.54 -9.04 -18.13
CA LEU A 97 13.98 -8.05 -17.14
C LEU A 97 13.51 -6.62 -17.45
N SER A 98 12.89 -6.40 -18.61
CA SER A 98 12.28 -5.12 -18.95
C SER A 98 11.05 -5.29 -19.85
N VAL A 99 10.18 -4.27 -19.80
CA VAL A 99 8.96 -4.17 -20.61
C VAL A 99 8.84 -2.75 -21.14
N LYS A 100 8.72 -2.61 -22.48
CA LYS A 100 8.38 -1.33 -23.11
C LYS A 100 6.88 -1.27 -23.34
N LEU A 101 6.24 -0.20 -22.89
CA LEU A 101 4.83 0.08 -23.07
C LEU A 101 4.62 1.39 -23.84
N PRO A 102 3.75 1.40 -24.85
CA PRO A 102 3.33 2.64 -25.47
C PRO A 102 2.49 3.49 -24.51
N PRO A 103 2.20 4.75 -24.85
CA PRO A 103 1.25 5.57 -24.11
C PRO A 103 -0.08 4.84 -23.94
N ARG A 104 -0.65 4.86 -22.75
CA ARG A 104 -1.92 4.18 -22.40
C ARG A 104 -1.93 2.67 -22.69
N GLY A 105 -0.73 2.08 -22.82
CA GLY A 105 -0.56 0.66 -23.12
C GLY A 105 -0.50 -0.21 -21.87
N LYS A 106 -0.84 -1.48 -22.03
CA LYS A 106 -0.69 -2.50 -21.00
C LYS A 106 -0.13 -3.80 -21.59
N ARG A 107 0.51 -4.59 -20.73
CA ARG A 107 1.07 -5.89 -21.12
C ARG A 107 0.97 -6.87 -19.97
N ARG A 108 0.66 -8.12 -20.30
CA ARG A 108 0.79 -9.26 -19.39
C ARG A 108 2.26 -9.60 -19.24
N PHE A 109 2.68 -9.71 -18.00
CA PHE A 109 4.01 -10.15 -17.60
C PHE A 109 3.89 -11.48 -16.85
N ARG A 110 4.77 -12.43 -17.17
CA ARG A 110 4.77 -13.76 -16.57
C ARG A 110 6.01 -13.97 -15.75
N PHE A 111 5.85 -14.71 -14.67
CA PHE A 111 6.95 -15.23 -13.88
C PHE A 111 6.60 -16.61 -13.34
N GLU A 112 7.61 -17.38 -13.00
CA GLU A 112 7.47 -18.70 -12.41
C GLU A 112 8.14 -18.72 -11.06
N VAL A 113 7.60 -19.51 -10.13
CA VAL A 113 8.24 -19.85 -8.86
C VAL A 113 8.49 -21.35 -8.83
N HIS A 114 9.75 -21.74 -8.84
CA HIS A 114 10.22 -23.13 -8.85
C HIS A 114 10.49 -23.56 -7.42
N VAL A 115 9.53 -24.20 -6.79
CA VAL A 115 9.71 -24.68 -5.40
C VAL A 115 10.69 -25.84 -5.38
N PRO A 116 11.80 -25.76 -4.61
CA PRO A 116 12.75 -26.87 -4.50
C PRO A 116 12.09 -28.16 -4.02
N THR A 117 12.60 -29.30 -4.44
CA THR A 117 12.08 -30.61 -4.04
C THR A 117 12.29 -30.93 -2.55
N ASP A 118 13.27 -30.28 -1.93
CA ASP A 118 13.64 -30.38 -0.52
C ASP A 118 13.07 -29.23 0.35
N ALA A 119 12.16 -28.40 -0.24
CA ALA A 119 11.56 -27.29 0.50
C ALA A 119 10.78 -27.76 1.71
N THR A 120 11.09 -27.20 2.87
CA THR A 120 10.42 -27.51 4.14
C THR A 120 9.16 -26.67 4.32
N PRO A 121 8.19 -27.08 5.17
CA PRO A 121 7.02 -26.29 5.50
C PRO A 121 7.39 -24.90 6.03
N GLN A 122 6.99 -23.86 5.31
CA GLN A 122 7.25 -22.45 5.65
C GLN A 122 6.38 -21.51 4.84
N GLU A 123 6.30 -20.26 5.30
CA GLU A 123 5.94 -19.14 4.43
C GLU A 123 7.19 -18.36 4.09
N CYS A 124 7.53 -18.31 2.81
CA CYS A 124 8.55 -17.43 2.29
C CYS A 124 7.94 -16.31 1.44
N ARG A 125 8.70 -15.26 1.17
CA ARG A 125 8.17 -14.08 0.50
C ARG A 125 9.24 -13.38 -0.35
N PHE A 126 8.76 -12.59 -1.31
CA PHE A 126 9.56 -11.70 -2.15
C PHE A 126 8.68 -10.60 -2.71
N ALA A 127 9.28 -9.65 -3.39
CA ALA A 127 8.58 -8.66 -4.21
C ALA A 127 9.09 -8.69 -5.65
N LEU A 128 8.22 -8.34 -6.59
CA LEU A 128 8.63 -7.91 -7.91
C LEU A 128 8.64 -6.37 -7.92
N LEU A 129 9.77 -5.78 -8.22
CA LEU A 129 9.92 -4.34 -8.38
C LEU A 129 9.80 -3.99 -9.85
N ILE A 130 8.85 -3.14 -10.17
CA ILE A 130 8.65 -2.54 -11.48
C ILE A 130 9.07 -1.08 -11.37
N GLU A 131 10.18 -0.73 -12.01
CA GLU A 131 10.80 0.60 -11.90
C GLU A 131 10.82 1.27 -13.27
N SER A 132 10.44 2.54 -13.31
CA SER A 132 10.62 3.35 -14.52
C SER A 132 12.10 3.44 -14.85
N ALA A 133 12.46 3.20 -16.12
CA ALA A 133 13.81 3.45 -16.62
C ALA A 133 14.07 4.94 -16.86
N SER A 134 13.01 5.73 -17.02
CA SER A 134 13.08 7.17 -17.18
C SER A 134 13.12 7.86 -15.82
N GLU A 135 13.97 8.83 -15.65
CA GLU A 135 13.90 9.74 -14.51
C GLU A 135 12.58 10.53 -14.63
N VAL A 136 11.67 10.33 -13.69
CA VAL A 136 10.51 11.20 -13.53
C VAL A 136 11.04 12.58 -13.18
N ALA A 137 10.53 13.62 -13.85
CA ALA A 137 11.03 15.00 -13.81
C ALA A 137 11.63 15.40 -12.46
N PRO A 138 12.85 15.97 -12.45
CA PRO A 138 13.55 16.28 -11.22
C PRO A 138 12.70 17.25 -10.37
N THR A 139 12.42 16.87 -9.13
CA THR A 139 11.84 17.83 -8.19
C THR A 139 12.87 18.87 -7.85
N VAL A 140 12.58 20.13 -8.15
CA VAL A 140 13.43 21.26 -7.78
C VAL A 140 12.97 21.78 -6.42
N THR A 141 13.85 21.71 -5.43
CA THR A 141 13.58 22.31 -4.10
C THR A 141 13.68 23.83 -4.17
N ALA A 142 13.15 24.54 -3.18
CA ALA A 142 13.27 25.99 -3.04
C ALA A 142 14.75 26.50 -3.07
N GLY A 143 15.73 25.62 -2.82
CA GLY A 143 17.17 25.89 -2.91
C GLY A 143 17.79 25.54 -4.28
N GLY A 144 17.03 25.21 -5.31
CA GLY A 144 17.52 24.89 -6.66
C GLY A 144 18.16 23.50 -6.80
N LEU A 145 18.17 22.67 -5.76
CA LEU A 145 18.65 21.28 -5.84
C LEU A 145 17.65 20.43 -6.65
N ARG A 146 18.20 19.66 -7.61
CA ARG A 146 17.43 18.72 -8.43
C ARG A 146 17.59 17.31 -7.88
N PHE A 147 16.47 16.67 -7.50
CA PHE A 147 16.46 15.27 -7.12
C PHE A 147 15.78 14.44 -8.21
N PRO A 148 16.46 13.45 -8.80
CA PRO A 148 15.81 12.50 -9.69
C PRO A 148 14.82 11.67 -8.87
N ILE A 149 13.55 11.65 -9.26
CA ILE A 149 12.53 10.78 -8.69
C ILE A 149 12.29 9.65 -9.68
N ALA A 150 12.60 8.41 -9.32
CA ALA A 150 12.21 7.24 -10.08
C ALA A 150 10.93 6.66 -9.47
N GLY A 151 9.91 6.44 -10.31
CA GLY A 151 8.69 5.75 -9.88
C GLY A 151 8.96 4.26 -9.71
N ARG A 152 8.47 3.67 -8.61
CA ARG A 152 8.63 2.24 -8.30
C ARG A 152 7.32 1.66 -7.78
N ILE A 153 6.94 0.49 -8.28
CA ILE A 153 5.84 -0.32 -7.76
C ILE A 153 6.40 -1.66 -7.29
N GLY A 154 6.05 -2.06 -6.06
CA GLY A 154 6.35 -3.37 -5.52
C GLY A 154 5.12 -4.27 -5.51
N VAL A 155 5.17 -5.38 -6.22
CA VAL A 155 4.17 -6.45 -6.12
C VAL A 155 4.63 -7.43 -5.05
N ILE A 156 3.88 -7.52 -3.97
CA ILE A 156 4.22 -8.37 -2.82
C ILE A 156 3.74 -9.79 -3.08
N VAL A 157 4.63 -10.76 -2.93
CA VAL A 157 4.32 -12.19 -3.11
C VAL A 157 4.61 -12.94 -1.82
N TYR A 158 3.64 -13.72 -1.37
CA TYR A 158 3.76 -14.70 -0.32
C TYR A 158 3.62 -16.10 -0.91
N LEU A 159 4.44 -17.02 -0.50
CA LEU A 159 4.35 -18.43 -0.86
C LEU A 159 4.34 -19.29 0.39
N ARG A 160 3.27 -20.04 0.57
CA ARG A 160 3.13 -21.03 1.66
C ARG A 160 3.40 -22.42 1.14
N ILE A 161 4.23 -23.15 1.87
CA ILE A 161 4.57 -24.56 1.60
C ILE A 161 4.17 -25.36 2.82
N GLY A 162 3.40 -26.43 2.61
CA GLY A 162 2.90 -27.27 3.68
C GLY A 162 1.85 -26.59 4.56
N ASP A 163 1.65 -27.15 5.75
CA ASP A 163 0.61 -26.71 6.69
C ASP A 163 1.14 -25.59 7.60
N VAL A 164 1.23 -24.38 7.05
CA VAL A 164 1.60 -23.16 7.78
C VAL A 164 0.41 -22.23 7.86
N ALA A 165 0.19 -21.64 9.03
CA ALA A 165 -0.95 -20.78 9.30
C ALA A 165 -0.60 -19.63 10.24
N PRO A 166 -1.33 -18.49 10.15
CA PRO A 166 -1.26 -17.47 11.19
C PRO A 166 -1.89 -17.97 12.50
N GLN A 167 -1.31 -17.55 13.61
CA GLN A 167 -1.90 -17.69 14.95
C GLN A 167 -1.93 -16.32 15.60
N LEU A 168 -3.02 -15.57 15.34
CA LEU A 168 -3.15 -14.22 15.84
C LEU A 168 -3.76 -14.22 17.24
N LYS A 169 -3.09 -13.55 18.15
CA LYS A 169 -3.55 -13.29 19.51
C LYS A 169 -3.81 -11.80 19.63
N ILE A 170 -5.06 -11.45 19.94
CA ILE A 170 -5.43 -10.07 20.26
C ILE A 170 -5.00 -9.81 21.71
N ASP A 171 -4.11 -8.85 21.91
CA ASP A 171 -3.64 -8.46 23.25
C ASP A 171 -4.57 -7.40 23.89
N GLY A 172 -5.29 -6.62 23.06
CA GLY A 172 -6.27 -5.65 23.52
C GLY A 172 -6.75 -4.69 22.44
N ILE A 173 -7.82 -3.95 22.78
CA ILE A 173 -8.30 -2.81 21.99
C ILE A 173 -8.24 -1.57 22.89
N ARG A 174 -7.76 -0.45 22.35
CA ARG A 174 -7.65 0.82 23.08
C ARG A 174 -7.84 2.00 22.13
N LEU A 175 -8.04 3.18 22.68
CA LEU A 175 -7.95 4.42 21.91
C LEU A 175 -6.50 4.93 21.89
N ASP A 176 -6.07 5.38 20.71
CA ASP A 176 -4.76 6.01 20.53
C ASP A 176 -4.87 7.20 19.57
N ARG A 177 -3.86 8.05 19.53
CA ARG A 177 -3.79 9.15 18.58
C ARG A 177 -3.05 8.72 17.31
N VAL A 178 -3.80 8.54 16.23
CA VAL A 178 -3.27 8.23 14.90
C VAL A 178 -3.43 9.47 14.03
N ASN A 179 -2.32 10.03 13.57
CA ASN A 179 -2.29 11.30 12.81
C ASN A 179 -3.05 12.44 13.50
N GLY A 180 -2.94 12.51 14.84
CA GLY A 180 -3.60 13.53 15.66
C GLY A 180 -5.07 13.26 16.00
N LEU A 181 -5.70 12.27 15.38
CA LEU A 181 -7.09 11.88 15.61
C LEU A 181 -7.17 10.72 16.62
N LEU A 182 -8.12 10.81 17.55
CA LEU A 182 -8.41 9.72 18.47
C LEU A 182 -9.03 8.56 17.67
N THR A 183 -8.43 7.38 17.74
CA THR A 183 -8.75 6.26 16.86
C THR A 183 -8.66 4.96 17.63
N PRO A 184 -9.62 4.03 17.49
CA PRO A 184 -9.49 2.68 18.03
C PRO A 184 -8.35 1.93 17.35
N VAL A 185 -7.54 1.25 18.15
CA VAL A 185 -6.42 0.42 17.69
C VAL A 185 -6.46 -0.93 18.38
N ILE A 186 -6.05 -1.95 17.65
CA ILE A 186 -6.02 -3.34 18.09
C ILE A 186 -4.56 -3.77 18.20
N ASP A 187 -4.09 -4.12 19.38
CA ASP A 187 -2.77 -4.68 19.58
C ASP A 187 -2.83 -6.19 19.37
N VAL A 188 -2.04 -6.70 18.44
CA VAL A 188 -2.07 -8.10 17.99
C VAL A 188 -0.67 -8.67 17.85
N HIS A 189 -0.51 -9.94 18.21
CA HIS A 189 0.71 -10.72 18.10
C HIS A 189 0.47 -11.96 17.25
N ASN A 190 1.31 -12.19 16.23
CA ASN A 190 1.26 -13.40 15.43
C ASN A 190 2.32 -14.41 15.93
N THR A 191 1.86 -15.47 16.58
CA THR A 191 2.70 -16.59 17.06
C THR A 191 2.76 -17.74 16.07
N GLY A 192 2.09 -17.60 14.91
CA GLY A 192 2.04 -18.62 13.87
C GLY A 192 3.24 -18.59 12.93
N SER A 193 3.17 -19.45 11.91
CA SER A 193 4.22 -19.67 10.91
C SER A 193 3.92 -19.05 9.55
N ALA A 194 2.77 -18.39 9.38
CA ALA A 194 2.41 -17.60 8.20
C ALA A 194 1.89 -16.22 8.62
N HIS A 195 1.92 -15.26 7.68
CA HIS A 195 1.34 -13.95 7.95
C HIS A 195 -0.19 -14.06 8.13
N GLY A 196 -0.71 -13.20 8.99
CA GLY A 196 -2.15 -13.02 9.16
C GLY A 196 -2.56 -11.59 8.87
N ARG A 197 -3.85 -11.38 8.67
CA ARG A 197 -4.49 -10.07 8.53
C ARG A 197 -5.77 -10.09 9.32
N LEU A 198 -6.06 -8.99 10.00
CA LEU A 198 -7.36 -8.82 10.62
C LEU A 198 -8.34 -8.33 9.57
N ASP A 199 -9.56 -8.83 9.64
CA ASP A 199 -10.70 -8.43 8.82
C ASP A 199 -11.92 -8.23 9.71
N GLY A 200 -12.91 -7.49 9.23
CA GLY A 200 -14.15 -7.23 9.93
C GLY A 200 -14.52 -5.75 9.96
N VAL A 201 -15.77 -5.52 10.25
CA VAL A 201 -16.34 -4.19 10.50
C VAL A 201 -16.87 -4.17 11.92
N LEU A 202 -16.46 -3.17 12.70
CA LEU A 202 -16.92 -2.98 14.07
C LEU A 202 -17.95 -1.86 14.12
N GLU A 203 -19.08 -2.10 14.77
CA GLU A 203 -20.07 -1.09 15.05
C GLU A 203 -19.64 -0.28 16.28
N GLY A 204 -19.56 1.05 16.13
CA GLY A 204 -19.24 1.98 17.18
C GLY A 204 -20.45 2.80 17.61
N THR A 205 -20.62 2.99 18.91
CA THR A 205 -21.57 3.95 19.47
C THR A 205 -20.82 4.90 20.39
N SER A 206 -20.80 6.20 20.03
CA SER A 206 -20.11 7.23 20.80
C SER A 206 -20.98 7.81 21.92
N LEU A 207 -20.39 8.69 22.73
CA LEU A 207 -21.12 9.55 23.65
C LEU A 207 -22.26 10.28 22.90
N GLY A 208 -23.47 10.24 23.47
CA GLY A 208 -24.67 10.81 22.80
C GLY A 208 -25.38 9.85 21.86
N GLY A 209 -24.94 8.60 21.73
CA GLY A 209 -25.64 7.54 21.00
C GLY A 209 -25.42 7.56 19.47
N LYS A 210 -24.48 8.34 18.96
CA LYS A 210 -24.16 8.36 17.53
C LYS A 210 -23.50 7.03 17.11
N ARG A 211 -24.09 6.38 16.10
CA ARG A 211 -23.60 5.11 15.54
C ARG A 211 -22.71 5.37 14.34
N MET A 212 -21.70 4.54 14.18
CA MET A 212 -20.75 4.58 13.07
C MET A 212 -20.08 3.20 12.91
N GLU A 213 -19.48 2.98 11.77
CA GLU A 213 -18.75 1.76 11.47
C GLU A 213 -17.24 2.04 11.39
N PHE A 214 -16.47 1.05 11.83
CA PHE A 214 -15.01 1.08 11.79
C PHE A 214 -14.50 -0.11 10.98
N SER A 215 -13.74 0.16 9.93
CA SER A 215 -13.05 -0.87 9.14
C SER A 215 -11.63 -1.07 9.63
N LEU A 216 -11.21 -2.32 9.72
CA LEU A 216 -9.86 -2.67 10.13
C LEU A 216 -8.87 -2.45 9.00
N SER A 217 -7.69 -1.91 9.34
CA SER A 217 -6.59 -1.84 8.39
C SER A 217 -6.12 -3.24 8.01
N ASN A 218 -6.13 -3.54 6.70
CA ASN A 218 -5.72 -4.84 6.16
C ASN A 218 -4.18 -4.96 6.07
N PHE A 219 -3.48 -4.56 7.12
CA PHE A 219 -2.02 -4.64 7.20
C PHE A 219 -1.59 -6.05 7.63
N PRO A 220 -0.54 -6.64 7.03
CA PRO A 220 -0.09 -7.97 7.43
C PRO A 220 0.60 -7.93 8.80
N ILE A 221 0.37 -8.97 9.59
CA ILE A 221 1.09 -9.27 10.82
C ILE A 221 1.96 -10.49 10.51
N LEU A 222 3.27 -10.27 10.35
CA LEU A 222 4.20 -11.32 9.98
C LEU A 222 4.48 -12.28 11.15
N PRO A 223 4.97 -13.51 10.90
CA PRO A 223 5.33 -14.43 11.96
C PRO A 223 6.28 -13.81 12.99
N GLY A 224 5.95 -13.94 14.27
CA GLY A 224 6.72 -13.39 15.39
C GLY A 224 6.51 -11.89 15.64
N GLU A 225 5.76 -11.17 14.80
CA GLU A 225 5.52 -9.74 14.98
C GLU A 225 4.41 -9.43 15.98
N LYS A 226 4.63 -8.34 16.74
CA LYS A 226 3.59 -7.59 17.42
C LYS A 226 3.29 -6.33 16.63
N ARG A 227 2.00 -6.06 16.40
CA ARG A 227 1.57 -4.93 15.59
C ARG A 227 0.30 -4.30 16.14
N THR A 228 0.21 -2.99 15.98
CA THR A 228 -1.02 -2.24 16.26
C THR A 228 -1.75 -2.02 14.94
N ILE A 229 -2.96 -2.54 14.84
CA ILE A 229 -3.85 -2.40 13.68
C ILE A 229 -4.85 -1.29 13.95
N VAL A 230 -4.99 -0.37 13.02
CA VAL A 230 -5.90 0.76 13.11
C VAL A 230 -7.30 0.34 12.69
N ALA A 231 -8.32 0.72 13.46
CA ALA A 231 -9.72 0.66 13.06
C ALA A 231 -10.17 2.07 12.67
N SER A 232 -10.26 2.33 11.38
CA SER A 232 -10.65 3.63 10.84
C SER A 232 -12.16 3.76 10.75
N VAL A 233 -12.72 4.88 11.18
CA VAL A 233 -14.13 5.18 10.98
C VAL A 233 -14.40 5.30 9.48
N ASN A 234 -15.47 4.64 9.02
CA ASN A 234 -15.91 4.70 7.64
C ASN A 234 -16.50 6.10 7.33
N ASP A 235 -16.35 6.51 6.09
CA ASP A 235 -16.99 7.76 5.63
C ASP A 235 -18.51 7.59 5.63
N THR A 236 -19.23 8.70 5.90
CA THR A 236 -20.67 8.77 5.71
C THR A 236 -21.03 8.74 4.21
N GLU A 237 -22.29 8.57 3.88
CA GLU A 237 -22.78 8.64 2.48
C GLU A 237 -22.37 9.93 1.77
N ASP A 238 -22.21 11.03 2.51
CA ASP A 238 -21.74 12.33 2.00
C ASP A 238 -20.20 12.40 1.83
N GLY A 239 -19.45 11.30 2.05
CA GLY A 239 -18.01 11.25 1.95
C GLY A 239 -17.27 11.99 3.08
N LYS A 240 -17.94 12.26 4.20
CA LYS A 240 -17.32 12.91 5.37
C LYS A 240 -17.07 11.89 6.48
N LYS A 241 -15.95 12.04 7.17
CA LYS A 241 -15.71 11.26 8.39
C LYS A 241 -16.62 11.77 9.50
N PRO A 242 -17.38 10.86 10.17
CA PRO A 242 -18.19 11.25 11.28
C PRO A 242 -17.34 11.76 12.44
N ASP A 243 -17.66 12.94 12.96
CA ASP A 243 -17.11 13.43 14.22
C ASP A 243 -17.73 12.65 15.38
N TRP A 244 -16.91 12.23 16.34
CA TRP A 244 -17.35 11.47 17.51
C TRP A 244 -16.50 11.77 18.73
N GLN A 245 -17.06 11.51 19.92
CA GLN A 245 -16.39 11.71 21.20
C GLN A 245 -16.46 10.46 22.08
N PRO A 246 -15.43 10.17 22.84
CA PRO A 246 -15.42 9.08 23.82
C PRO A 246 -16.40 9.37 24.98
N PRO A 247 -16.85 8.32 25.70
CA PRO A 247 -16.49 6.92 25.49
C PRO A 247 -17.04 6.36 24.19
N LEU A 248 -16.36 5.35 23.61
CA LEU A 248 -16.78 4.65 22.42
C LEU A 248 -17.05 3.19 22.76
N LYS A 249 -18.28 2.73 22.58
CA LYS A 249 -18.63 1.32 22.68
C LYS A 249 -18.47 0.67 21.32
N LEU A 250 -17.59 -0.34 21.21
CA LEU A 250 -17.36 -1.12 20.00
C LEU A 250 -17.97 -2.52 20.16
N LYS A 251 -18.66 -2.97 19.10
CA LYS A 251 -19.21 -4.32 18.97
C LYS A 251 -18.93 -4.91 17.60
N GLY A 252 -18.84 -6.21 17.52
CA GLY A 252 -18.66 -6.95 16.28
C GLY A 252 -17.70 -8.11 16.41
N ASP A 253 -17.15 -8.53 15.30
CA ASP A 253 -16.21 -9.62 15.22
C ASP A 253 -14.95 -9.20 14.46
N ILE A 254 -13.81 -9.55 15.01
CA ILE A 254 -12.52 -9.49 14.32
C ILE A 254 -12.21 -10.89 13.84
N GLU A 255 -12.03 -11.04 12.54
CA GLU A 255 -11.79 -12.34 11.90
C GLU A 255 -10.39 -12.37 11.25
N TRP A 256 -9.85 -13.58 11.13
CA TRP A 256 -8.65 -13.84 10.34
C TRP A 256 -8.67 -15.29 9.87
N ARG A 257 -7.80 -15.62 8.95
CA ARG A 257 -7.69 -17.01 8.51
C ARG A 257 -7.36 -17.94 9.67
N GLY A 258 -8.30 -18.77 10.06
CA GLY A 258 -8.15 -19.75 11.13
C GLY A 258 -8.56 -19.26 12.52
N GLY A 259 -9.18 -18.08 12.64
CA GLY A 259 -9.67 -17.61 13.94
C GLY A 259 -10.66 -16.45 13.85
N LYS A 260 -11.29 -16.22 14.99
CA LYS A 260 -12.26 -15.14 15.20
C LYS A 260 -12.21 -14.68 16.64
N TRP A 261 -12.43 -13.40 16.87
CA TRP A 261 -12.49 -12.80 18.20
C TRP A 261 -13.67 -11.84 18.31
N PRO A 262 -14.65 -12.12 19.21
CA PRO A 262 -15.80 -11.25 19.42
C PRO A 262 -15.38 -9.98 20.18
N VAL A 263 -15.91 -8.85 19.76
CA VAL A 263 -15.67 -7.54 20.36
C VAL A 263 -16.93 -7.03 21.03
N ASP A 264 -16.88 -6.73 22.33
CA ASP A 264 -17.88 -5.95 23.07
C ASP A 264 -17.12 -5.18 24.17
N VAL A 265 -16.61 -4.01 23.83
CA VAL A 265 -15.75 -3.22 24.71
C VAL A 265 -16.18 -1.76 24.73
N GLU A 266 -15.97 -1.09 25.85
CA GLU A 266 -16.10 0.35 25.98
C GLU A 266 -14.72 0.99 26.13
N LEU A 267 -14.40 1.90 25.24
CA LEU A 267 -13.08 2.54 25.15
C LEU A 267 -13.17 3.96 25.69
N VAL A 268 -12.26 4.27 26.58
CA VAL A 268 -12.07 5.61 27.16
C VAL A 268 -10.72 6.17 26.71
N PRO A 269 -10.55 7.51 26.66
CA PRO A 269 -9.26 8.10 26.32
C PRO A 269 -8.15 7.62 27.26
N PRO A 270 -6.93 7.48 26.78
CA PRO A 270 -5.79 7.25 27.67
C PRO A 270 -5.65 8.44 28.63
N LYS A 271 -5.30 8.15 29.88
CA LYS A 271 -5.06 9.16 30.93
C LYS A 271 -3.85 10.02 30.63
#